data_08891031f4204ce625bce968a06fe332
#
_entry.id   08891031f4204ce625bce968a06fe332
#
_cell.length_a   1.000
_cell.length_b   1.000
_cell.length_c   1.000
_cell.angle_alpha   90.00
_cell.angle_beta   90.00
_cell.angle_gamma   90.00
#
_symmetry.space_group_name_H-M   'P 1'
#
loop_
_entity.id
_entity.type
_entity.pdbx_description
1 polymer ?
#
loop_
_entity_poly.entity_id
_entity_poly.type
_entity_poly.pdbx_seq_one_letter_code
_entity_poly.pdbx_strand_id
1 'polypeptide(L)'
;MRKNIKGFLVLSLALTLSSAPAFAADGWLQKIKNFFSRSNEQTVVEQPVPVVKSEQTAETEIKPVFDFSEKTIGDPKAPLKINIFTSLTCPHCVTVHTRLVPYLKKNYVANRQAQIILSDFPLDERALRGSQIARCLTGDSYDAFMDTLFENQMKWAVAPNVLEALMPYARLAGLSEDMTVACATDESATKRLIRDRNLMTMKYKLHATPTLIFTLGGVTERIEGAPDGQAVDALIDKLKKTYK
;
A
#
# COMPACT_ATOMS: atom_id res chain seq x y z
N MET A 1 48.71 0.85 49.36
CA MET A 1 48.72 0.06 50.64
C MET A 1 47.45 -0.79 50.70
N ARG A 2 47.67 -2.10 50.92
CA ARG A 2 46.74 -3.16 51.45
C ARG A 2 45.37 -3.29 50.73
N LYS A 3 45.18 -4.33 49.83
CA LYS A 3 44.87 -5.74 50.05
C LYS A 3 43.69 -5.98 51.02
N ASN A 4 42.57 -6.51 50.54
CA ASN A 4 42.01 -7.72 51.13
C ASN A 4 41.06 -8.48 50.18
N ILE A 5 41.42 -9.69 49.95
CA ILE A 5 40.76 -10.81 49.30
C ILE A 5 39.95 -11.56 50.37
N LYS A 6 38.72 -11.99 50.09
CA LYS A 6 37.98 -13.11 50.68
C LYS A 6 36.55 -13.09 50.02
N GLY A 7 35.91 -14.15 49.58
CA GLY A 7 36.21 -15.56 49.60
C GLY A 7 35.18 -16.25 48.73
N PHE A 8 35.62 -17.30 48.09
CA PHE A 8 34.82 -18.25 47.30
C PHE A 8 33.81 -18.98 48.20
N LEU A 9 32.54 -19.03 47.78
CA LEU A 9 31.60 -20.01 48.24
C LEU A 9 31.06 -20.80 47.04
N VAL A 10 31.61 -21.99 46.88
CA VAL A 10 31.16 -23.02 45.93
C VAL A 10 29.92 -23.66 46.53
N LEU A 11 28.77 -23.47 45.96
CA LEU A 11 27.57 -24.22 46.35
C LEU A 11 27.30 -25.28 45.27
N SER A 12 27.66 -26.49 45.59
CA SER A 12 27.37 -27.70 44.81
C SER A 12 25.87 -27.99 44.90
N LEU A 13 25.17 -27.87 43.79
CA LEU A 13 23.78 -28.29 43.71
C LEU A 13 23.73 -29.66 43.00
N ALA A 14 23.37 -30.67 43.76
CA ALA A 14 23.21 -32.05 43.31
C ALA A 14 22.04 -32.15 42.29
N LEU A 15 22.33 -32.70 41.11
CA LEU A 15 21.32 -33.11 40.16
C LEU A 15 20.62 -34.36 40.68
N THR A 16 19.36 -34.25 41.05
CA THR A 16 18.46 -35.41 41.20
C THR A 16 17.82 -35.69 39.82
N LEU A 17 18.25 -36.81 39.20
CA LEU A 17 17.53 -37.38 38.07
C LEU A 17 16.15 -37.85 38.53
N SER A 18 15.11 -37.15 38.14
CA SER A 18 13.74 -37.65 38.24
C SER A 18 13.41 -38.40 36.94
N SER A 19 13.23 -39.69 37.06
CA SER A 19 12.80 -40.59 36.00
C SER A 19 11.34 -40.28 35.63
N ALA A 20 11.11 -39.74 34.44
CA ALA A 20 9.77 -39.64 33.87
C ALA A 20 9.30 -41.02 33.36
N PRO A 21 8.02 -41.40 33.58
CA PRO A 21 7.49 -42.65 33.06
C PRO A 21 7.38 -42.60 31.52
N ALA A 22 7.88 -43.68 30.89
CA ALA A 22 7.71 -43.94 29.47
C ALA A 22 6.21 -44.07 29.16
N PHE A 23 5.64 -43.09 28.49
CA PHE A 23 4.27 -43.18 27.94
C PHE A 23 4.32 -44.10 26.72
N ALA A 24 3.58 -45.22 26.80
CA ALA A 24 3.50 -46.26 25.80
C ALA A 24 2.99 -45.69 24.44
N ALA A 25 3.90 -45.55 23.49
CA ALA A 25 3.62 -45.10 22.11
C ALA A 25 3.05 -46.21 21.19
N ASP A 26 2.85 -47.43 21.74
CA ASP A 26 2.57 -48.60 20.91
C ASP A 26 1.09 -48.74 20.50
N GLY A 27 0.17 -48.13 21.22
CA GLY A 27 -1.27 -48.27 20.93
C GLY A 27 -1.78 -47.46 19.74
N TRP A 28 -1.11 -46.39 19.38
CA TRP A 28 -1.53 -45.51 18.30
C TRP A 28 -1.10 -46.01 16.91
N LEU A 29 0.14 -46.49 16.78
CA LEU A 29 0.65 -47.08 15.55
C LEU A 29 -0.11 -48.35 15.12
N GLN A 30 -0.57 -49.14 16.09
CA GLN A 30 -1.38 -50.32 15.81
C GLN A 30 -2.77 -49.96 15.27
N LYS A 31 -3.37 -48.89 15.76
CA LYS A 31 -4.67 -48.40 15.23
C LYS A 31 -4.56 -47.90 13.80
N ILE A 32 -3.46 -47.25 13.44
CA ILE A 32 -3.24 -46.77 12.06
C ILE A 32 -3.04 -47.96 11.10
N LYS A 33 -2.25 -48.95 11.46
CA LYS A 33 -2.06 -50.16 10.66
C LYS A 33 -3.36 -50.89 10.38
N ASN A 34 -4.23 -51.05 11.40
CA ASN A 34 -5.53 -51.69 11.23
C ASN A 34 -6.53 -50.87 10.40
N PHE A 35 -6.37 -49.57 10.34
CA PHE A 35 -7.21 -48.70 9.47
C PHE A 35 -6.85 -48.90 8.00
N PHE A 36 -5.58 -49.00 7.67
CA PHE A 36 -5.14 -49.20 6.28
C PHE A 36 -5.28 -50.65 5.77
N SER A 37 -5.32 -51.66 6.68
CA SER A 37 -5.52 -53.05 6.27
C SER A 37 -6.98 -53.44 5.97
N ARG A 38 -7.95 -52.57 6.34
CA ARG A 38 -9.38 -52.84 6.13
C ARG A 38 -9.95 -52.35 4.81
N SER A 39 -9.14 -51.66 4.02
CA SER A 39 -9.58 -51.00 2.76
C SER A 39 -9.26 -51.81 1.49
N ASN A 40 -8.85 -53.07 1.61
CA ASN A 40 -8.37 -53.82 0.43
C ASN A 40 -9.15 -55.06 0.07
N GLU A 41 -10.47 -55.09 0.38
CA GLU A 41 -11.34 -56.19 -0.10
C GLU A 41 -12.74 -55.67 -0.38
N GLN A 42 -12.85 -54.85 -1.44
CA GLN A 42 -14.13 -54.66 -2.17
C GLN A 42 -13.83 -54.78 -3.66
N THR A 43 -14.29 -55.87 -4.22
CA THR A 43 -14.38 -56.14 -5.66
C THR A 43 -15.04 -54.97 -6.37
N VAL A 44 -14.24 -54.22 -7.13
CA VAL A 44 -14.74 -53.15 -8.00
C VAL A 44 -15.38 -53.79 -9.20
N VAL A 45 -16.70 -53.77 -9.25
CA VAL A 45 -17.46 -53.98 -10.48
C VAL A 45 -17.26 -52.71 -11.30
N GLU A 46 -16.49 -52.81 -12.37
CA GLU A 46 -16.18 -51.75 -13.31
C GLU A 46 -17.46 -51.40 -14.12
N GLN A 47 -18.20 -50.41 -13.65
CA GLN A 47 -19.18 -49.73 -14.48
C GLN A 47 -18.49 -48.63 -15.25
N PRO A 48 -18.71 -48.45 -16.56
CA PRO A 48 -18.12 -47.37 -17.32
C PRO A 48 -18.67 -46.05 -16.81
N VAL A 49 -17.82 -45.30 -16.11
CA VAL A 49 -18.10 -43.90 -15.70
C VAL A 49 -18.23 -43.10 -17.00
N PRO A 50 -19.35 -42.37 -17.23
CA PRO A 50 -19.44 -41.46 -18.35
C PRO A 50 -18.29 -40.44 -18.18
N VAL A 51 -17.43 -40.32 -19.19
CA VAL A 51 -16.44 -39.28 -19.31
C VAL A 51 -17.19 -37.95 -19.33
N VAL A 52 -17.35 -37.34 -18.18
CA VAL A 52 -17.74 -35.93 -18.08
C VAL A 52 -16.60 -35.18 -18.78
N LYS A 53 -16.84 -34.78 -20.05
CA LYS A 53 -16.02 -33.75 -20.68
C LYS A 53 -15.93 -32.64 -19.64
N SER A 54 -14.72 -32.39 -19.16
CA SER A 54 -14.43 -31.17 -18.44
C SER A 54 -14.86 -30.03 -19.35
N GLU A 55 -16.02 -29.42 -19.06
CA GLU A 55 -16.32 -28.09 -19.58
C GLU A 55 -15.12 -27.24 -19.13
N GLN A 56 -14.29 -26.91 -20.09
CA GLN A 56 -13.35 -25.80 -19.94
C GLN A 56 -14.22 -24.60 -19.57
N THR A 57 -14.34 -24.34 -18.27
CA THR A 57 -14.74 -23.02 -17.79
C THR A 57 -13.78 -22.07 -18.48
N ALA A 58 -14.29 -21.35 -19.48
CA ALA A 58 -13.55 -20.26 -20.10
C ALA A 58 -13.12 -19.37 -18.95
N GLU A 59 -11.83 -19.39 -18.64
CA GLU A 59 -11.18 -18.50 -17.70
C GLU A 59 -11.39 -17.12 -18.29
N THR A 60 -12.41 -16.41 -17.77
CA THR A 60 -12.73 -15.06 -18.23
C THR A 60 -11.55 -14.21 -17.84
N GLU A 61 -10.71 -13.87 -18.81
CA GLU A 61 -9.53 -13.02 -18.60
C GLU A 61 -9.98 -11.72 -17.93
N ILE A 62 -9.63 -11.56 -16.66
CA ILE A 62 -9.96 -10.36 -15.89
C ILE A 62 -9.05 -9.25 -16.40
N LYS A 63 -9.63 -8.33 -17.16
CA LYS A 63 -8.90 -7.22 -17.75
C LYS A 63 -9.16 -5.94 -16.97
N PRO A 64 -8.15 -5.40 -16.25
CA PRO A 64 -8.32 -4.17 -15.50
C PRO A 64 -8.50 -2.96 -16.43
N VAL A 65 -9.32 -2.02 -15.99
CA VAL A 65 -9.50 -0.72 -16.64
C VAL A 65 -8.91 0.36 -15.74
N PHE A 66 -8.02 1.18 -16.30
CA PHE A 66 -7.30 2.20 -15.56
C PHE A 66 -7.79 3.60 -15.90
N ASP A 67 -7.99 4.42 -14.87
CA ASP A 67 -8.25 5.85 -14.99
C ASP A 67 -6.97 6.65 -14.71
N PHE A 68 -6.29 7.06 -15.78
CA PHE A 68 -5.13 7.95 -15.74
C PHE A 68 -5.48 9.43 -15.92
N SER A 69 -6.73 9.82 -15.74
CA SER A 69 -7.11 11.23 -15.69
C SER A 69 -6.43 11.95 -14.53
N GLU A 70 -6.31 13.27 -14.62
CA GLU A 70 -5.84 14.08 -13.51
C GLU A 70 -6.76 13.91 -12.31
N LYS A 71 -6.19 13.63 -11.14
CA LYS A 71 -6.93 13.58 -9.89
C LYS A 71 -6.93 14.97 -9.26
N THR A 72 -8.07 15.63 -9.31
CA THR A 72 -8.20 17.03 -8.92
C THR A 72 -9.25 17.23 -7.83
N ILE A 73 -9.02 18.22 -6.98
CA ILE A 73 -9.94 18.64 -5.93
C ILE A 73 -10.20 20.14 -6.10
N GLY A 74 -11.47 20.52 -6.30
CA GLY A 74 -11.90 21.90 -6.43
C GLY A 74 -12.24 22.32 -7.86
N ASP A 75 -12.49 23.64 -8.03
CA ASP A 75 -12.94 24.21 -9.29
C ASP A 75 -11.80 24.24 -10.33
N PRO A 76 -11.98 23.64 -11.53
CA PRO A 76 -10.96 23.70 -12.58
C PRO A 76 -10.69 25.15 -13.08
N LYS A 77 -11.59 26.09 -12.80
CA LYS A 77 -11.41 27.51 -13.13
C LYS A 77 -10.72 28.31 -12.02
N ALA A 78 -10.43 27.70 -10.86
CA ALA A 78 -9.73 28.38 -9.77
C ALA A 78 -8.37 28.92 -10.23
N PRO A 79 -8.02 30.17 -9.90
CA PRO A 79 -6.84 30.85 -10.42
C PRO A 79 -5.52 30.23 -9.91
N LEU A 80 -5.50 29.74 -8.66
CA LEU A 80 -4.33 29.08 -8.08
C LEU A 80 -4.39 27.58 -8.36
N LYS A 81 -3.35 27.04 -8.99
CA LYS A 81 -3.15 25.60 -9.14
C LYS A 81 -2.09 25.11 -8.17
N ILE A 82 -2.42 24.08 -7.41
CA ILE A 82 -1.50 23.46 -6.44
C ILE A 82 -1.28 22.01 -6.86
N ASN A 83 -0.17 21.76 -7.54
CA ASN A 83 0.19 20.40 -7.94
C ASN A 83 1.02 19.75 -6.83
N ILE A 84 0.57 18.61 -6.32
CA ILE A 84 1.17 17.88 -5.21
C ILE A 84 1.68 16.54 -5.74
N PHE A 85 3.00 16.38 -5.76
CA PHE A 85 3.67 15.15 -6.17
C PHE A 85 3.94 14.31 -4.94
N THR A 86 3.34 13.13 -4.86
CA THR A 86 3.41 12.27 -3.68
C THR A 86 3.74 10.82 -4.01
N SER A 87 4.37 10.14 -3.05
CA SER A 87 4.56 8.70 -3.05
C SER A 87 3.82 8.09 -1.88
N LEU A 88 3.13 6.99 -2.12
CA LEU A 88 2.37 6.25 -1.11
C LEU A 88 3.25 5.68 0.02
N THR A 89 4.56 5.49 -0.22
CA THR A 89 5.51 4.99 0.79
C THR A 89 6.29 6.10 1.49
N CYS A 90 6.12 7.37 1.08
CA CYS A 90 6.83 8.48 1.69
C CYS A 90 6.16 8.94 3.00
N PRO A 91 6.86 8.92 4.16
CA PRO A 91 6.26 9.34 5.44
C PRO A 91 5.81 10.80 5.48
N HIS A 92 6.57 11.70 4.84
CA HIS A 92 6.18 13.11 4.76
C HIS A 92 4.95 13.34 3.90
N CYS A 93 4.67 12.45 2.94
CA CYS A 93 3.45 12.50 2.15
C CYS A 93 2.20 12.21 2.99
N VAL A 94 2.30 11.37 4.04
CA VAL A 94 1.22 11.18 5.02
C VAL A 94 0.79 12.53 5.61
N THR A 95 1.74 13.33 6.08
CA THR A 95 1.45 14.65 6.67
C THR A 95 0.75 15.58 5.67
N VAL A 96 1.18 15.57 4.40
CA VAL A 96 0.51 16.37 3.36
C VAL A 96 -0.93 15.92 3.15
N HIS A 97 -1.17 14.61 2.99
CA HIS A 97 -2.51 14.09 2.74
C HIS A 97 -3.44 14.25 3.96
N THR A 98 -2.95 13.96 5.18
CA THR A 98 -3.81 13.94 6.38
C THR A 98 -3.99 15.31 7.04
N ARG A 99 -3.10 16.27 6.77
CA ARG A 99 -3.16 17.59 7.42
C ARG A 99 -3.23 18.75 6.42
N LEU A 100 -2.32 18.80 5.45
CA LEU A 100 -2.23 19.94 4.55
C LEU A 100 -3.35 19.93 3.50
N VAL A 101 -3.68 18.80 2.88
CA VAL A 101 -4.78 18.73 1.90
C VAL A 101 -6.11 19.14 2.54
N PRO A 102 -6.52 18.66 3.73
CA PRO A 102 -7.70 19.16 4.43
C PRO A 102 -7.64 20.66 4.73
N TYR A 103 -6.48 21.18 5.13
CA TYR A 103 -6.28 22.60 5.34
C TYR A 103 -6.53 23.42 4.07
N LEU A 104 -5.93 22.99 2.95
CA LEU A 104 -6.11 23.63 1.64
C LEU A 104 -7.56 23.55 1.15
N LYS A 105 -8.20 22.39 1.34
CA LYS A 105 -9.64 22.20 1.02
C LYS A 105 -10.49 23.23 1.73
N LYS A 106 -10.28 23.39 3.04
CA LYS A 106 -11.06 24.33 3.87
C LYS A 106 -10.81 25.79 3.52
N ASN A 107 -9.55 26.20 3.35
CA ASN A 107 -9.18 27.61 3.30
C ASN A 107 -9.14 28.19 1.87
N TYR A 108 -8.91 27.36 0.86
CA TYR A 108 -8.70 27.81 -0.51
C TYR A 108 -9.64 27.16 -1.54
N VAL A 109 -9.88 25.84 -1.43
CA VAL A 109 -10.71 25.12 -2.40
C VAL A 109 -12.20 25.45 -2.19
N ALA A 110 -12.67 25.45 -0.95
CA ALA A 110 -14.06 25.77 -0.63
C ALA A 110 -14.48 27.17 -1.14
N ASN A 111 -13.54 28.11 -1.17
CA ASN A 111 -13.73 29.47 -1.65
C ASN A 111 -13.42 29.65 -3.15
N ARG A 112 -13.22 28.55 -3.90
CA ARG A 112 -12.86 28.54 -5.33
C ARG A 112 -11.58 29.34 -5.65
N GLN A 113 -10.71 29.55 -4.68
CA GLN A 113 -9.42 30.23 -4.87
C GLN A 113 -8.35 29.32 -5.42
N ALA A 114 -8.40 28.01 -5.08
CA ALA A 114 -7.44 27.03 -5.53
C ALA A 114 -8.09 25.75 -6.05
N GLN A 115 -7.37 25.10 -6.97
CA GLN A 115 -7.56 23.70 -7.34
C GLN A 115 -6.31 22.92 -6.96
N ILE A 116 -6.48 21.79 -6.28
CA ILE A 116 -5.41 20.85 -5.99
C ILE A 116 -5.36 19.80 -7.10
N ILE A 117 -4.17 19.45 -7.53
CA ILE A 117 -3.89 18.40 -8.51
C ILE A 117 -2.99 17.37 -7.82
N LEU A 118 -3.50 16.15 -7.65
CA LEU A 118 -2.74 15.06 -7.03
C LEU A 118 -2.02 14.27 -8.12
N SER A 119 -0.70 14.16 -8.00
CA SER A 119 0.16 13.48 -8.99
C SER A 119 0.93 12.34 -8.35
N ASP A 120 0.75 11.13 -8.91
CA ASP A 120 1.52 9.96 -8.49
C ASP A 120 3.01 10.16 -8.79
N PHE A 121 3.82 9.95 -7.78
CA PHE A 121 5.27 9.96 -7.92
C PHE A 121 5.88 8.78 -7.13
N PRO A 122 5.62 7.52 -7.57
CA PRO A 122 6.06 6.35 -6.82
C PRO A 122 7.59 6.30 -6.73
N LEU A 123 8.12 6.21 -5.51
CA LEU A 123 9.56 6.15 -5.23
C LEU A 123 10.11 4.73 -5.31
N ASP A 124 9.26 3.72 -5.10
CA ASP A 124 9.61 2.32 -5.04
C ASP A 124 8.47 1.43 -5.59
N GLU A 125 8.74 0.12 -5.65
CA GLU A 125 7.78 -0.85 -6.16
C GLU A 125 6.50 -0.92 -5.30
N ARG A 126 6.59 -0.74 -4.00
CA ARG A 126 5.44 -0.79 -3.08
C ARG A 126 4.48 0.36 -3.35
N ALA A 127 5.02 1.58 -3.50
CA ALA A 127 4.24 2.74 -3.91
C ALA A 127 3.64 2.55 -5.30
N LEU A 128 4.40 1.97 -6.23
CA LEU A 128 3.93 1.69 -7.59
C LEU A 128 2.72 0.73 -7.57
N ARG A 129 2.78 -0.36 -6.81
CA ARG A 129 1.66 -1.30 -6.64
C ARG A 129 0.41 -0.61 -6.08
N GLY A 130 0.57 0.19 -5.02
CA GLY A 130 -0.53 0.98 -4.48
C GLY A 130 -1.14 1.95 -5.50
N SER A 131 -0.29 2.66 -6.26
CA SER A 131 -0.73 3.57 -7.33
C SER A 131 -1.46 2.83 -8.46
N GLN A 132 -0.99 1.64 -8.87
CA GLN A 132 -1.67 0.83 -9.87
C GLN A 132 -3.09 0.45 -9.42
N ILE A 133 -3.24 -0.05 -8.20
CA ILE A 133 -4.57 -0.38 -7.63
C ILE A 133 -5.44 0.87 -7.57
N ALA A 134 -4.90 2.00 -7.10
CA ALA A 134 -5.62 3.26 -7.04
C ALA A 134 -6.15 3.69 -8.43
N ARG A 135 -5.37 3.48 -9.49
CA ARG A 135 -5.76 3.82 -10.87
C ARG A 135 -6.83 2.91 -11.45
N CYS A 136 -7.14 1.77 -10.85
CA CYS A 136 -8.32 0.95 -11.16
C CYS A 136 -9.61 1.47 -10.51
N LEU A 137 -9.52 2.50 -9.66
CA LEU A 137 -10.64 3.09 -8.94
C LEU A 137 -10.97 4.48 -9.50
N THR A 138 -12.22 4.89 -9.36
CA THR A 138 -12.71 6.19 -9.83
C THR A 138 -13.55 6.87 -8.75
N GLY A 139 -13.66 8.21 -8.84
CA GLY A 139 -14.50 9.01 -7.93
C GLY A 139 -14.19 8.75 -6.47
N ASP A 140 -15.24 8.63 -5.64
CA ASP A 140 -15.12 8.49 -4.19
C ASP A 140 -14.34 7.25 -3.75
N SER A 141 -14.37 6.15 -4.55
CA SER A 141 -13.60 4.94 -4.25
C SER A 141 -12.09 5.18 -4.36
N TYR A 142 -11.64 5.97 -5.35
CA TYR A 142 -10.24 6.38 -5.46
C TYR A 142 -9.82 7.20 -4.25
N ASP A 143 -10.60 8.24 -3.90
CA ASP A 143 -10.29 9.14 -2.80
C ASP A 143 -10.23 8.39 -1.47
N ALA A 144 -11.24 7.57 -1.18
CA ALA A 144 -11.29 6.75 0.04
C ALA A 144 -10.12 5.75 0.13
N PHE A 145 -9.73 5.15 -0.99
CA PHE A 145 -8.58 4.24 -1.04
C PHE A 145 -7.28 4.97 -0.74
N MET A 146 -7.05 6.12 -1.38
CA MET A 146 -5.85 6.93 -1.15
C MET A 146 -5.75 7.41 0.30
N ASP A 147 -6.85 7.95 0.85
CA ASP A 147 -6.90 8.39 2.26
C ASP A 147 -6.59 7.23 3.20
N THR A 148 -7.23 6.06 2.99
CA THR A 148 -7.00 4.86 3.80
C THR A 148 -5.56 4.37 3.71
N LEU A 149 -4.93 4.40 2.53
CA LEU A 149 -3.53 3.98 2.37
C LEU A 149 -2.57 4.92 3.10
N PHE A 150 -2.78 6.24 3.04
CA PHE A 150 -1.94 7.18 3.78
C PHE A 150 -2.13 7.05 5.30
N GLU A 151 -3.36 6.93 5.78
CA GLU A 151 -3.65 6.75 7.21
C GLU A 151 -3.04 5.47 7.79
N ASN A 152 -2.95 4.42 6.98
CA ASN A 152 -2.43 3.11 7.40
C ASN A 152 -1.06 2.79 6.81
N GLN A 153 -0.30 3.78 6.32
CA GLN A 153 0.96 3.58 5.59
C GLN A 153 1.90 2.60 6.28
N MET A 154 2.13 2.76 7.59
CA MET A 154 3.05 1.90 8.35
C MET A 154 2.59 0.44 8.48
N LYS A 155 1.33 0.12 8.16
CA LYS A 155 0.84 -1.25 8.22
C LYS A 155 1.12 -2.01 6.93
N TRP A 156 0.98 -1.36 5.79
CA TRP A 156 1.12 -2.01 4.49
C TRP A 156 2.48 -1.74 3.82
N ALA A 157 3.02 -0.52 3.95
CA ALA A 157 4.24 -0.14 3.24
C ALA A 157 5.50 -0.87 3.73
N VAL A 158 5.50 -1.42 4.95
CA VAL A 158 6.61 -2.21 5.51
C VAL A 158 6.35 -3.72 5.52
N ALA A 159 5.17 -4.16 5.06
CA ALA A 159 4.81 -5.58 5.07
C ALA A 159 5.73 -6.41 4.16
N PRO A 160 6.06 -7.66 4.52
CA PRO A 160 6.87 -8.54 3.66
C PRO A 160 6.25 -8.76 2.30
N ASN A 161 4.93 -8.99 2.23
CA ASN A 161 4.15 -9.08 1.00
C ASN A 161 3.23 -7.86 0.88
N VAL A 162 3.62 -6.92 0.04
CA VAL A 162 2.87 -5.66 -0.14
C VAL A 162 1.50 -5.91 -0.78
N LEU A 163 1.38 -6.85 -1.70
CA LEU A 163 0.12 -7.13 -2.38
C LEU A 163 -0.93 -7.69 -1.42
N GLU A 164 -0.55 -8.66 -0.60
CA GLU A 164 -1.41 -9.18 0.47
C GLU A 164 -1.83 -8.08 1.46
N ALA A 165 -0.89 -7.20 1.82
CA ALA A 165 -1.16 -6.10 2.74
C ALA A 165 -2.09 -5.02 2.14
N LEU A 166 -2.10 -4.85 0.83
CA LEU A 166 -3.00 -3.92 0.12
C LEU A 166 -4.40 -4.49 -0.11
N MET A 167 -4.54 -5.83 -0.13
CA MET A 167 -5.79 -6.53 -0.45
C MET A 167 -6.99 -6.09 0.40
N PRO A 168 -6.90 -5.97 1.74
CA PRO A 168 -8.01 -5.51 2.57
C PRO A 168 -8.51 -4.11 2.18
N TYR A 169 -7.59 -3.21 1.86
CA TYR A 169 -7.92 -1.82 1.48
C TYR A 169 -8.58 -1.76 0.09
N ALA A 170 -8.09 -2.54 -0.87
CA ALA A 170 -8.67 -2.66 -2.21
C ALA A 170 -10.10 -3.22 -2.14
N ARG A 171 -10.33 -4.23 -1.29
CA ARG A 171 -11.66 -4.80 -1.05
C ARG A 171 -12.62 -3.78 -0.43
N LEU A 172 -12.17 -2.98 0.52
CA LEU A 172 -12.99 -1.88 1.08
C LEU A 172 -13.36 -0.83 0.02
N ALA A 173 -12.48 -0.61 -0.96
CA ALA A 173 -12.73 0.29 -2.09
C ALA A 173 -13.59 -0.34 -3.20
N GLY A 174 -14.00 -1.63 -3.07
CA GLY A 174 -14.90 -2.31 -3.98
C GLY A 174 -14.25 -3.21 -5.03
N LEU A 175 -12.92 -3.46 -4.97
CA LEU A 175 -12.25 -4.38 -5.87
C LEU A 175 -12.32 -5.83 -5.35
N SER A 176 -12.53 -6.79 -6.25
CA SER A 176 -12.32 -8.20 -5.94
C SER A 176 -10.83 -8.52 -5.78
N GLU A 177 -10.51 -9.67 -5.20
CA GLU A 177 -9.12 -10.12 -5.07
C GLU A 177 -8.44 -10.26 -6.43
N ASP A 178 -9.08 -10.95 -7.37
CA ASP A 178 -8.55 -11.16 -8.72
C ASP A 178 -8.35 -9.84 -9.46
N MET A 179 -9.31 -8.91 -9.35
CA MET A 179 -9.16 -7.58 -9.94
C MET A 179 -8.03 -6.80 -9.29
N THR A 180 -7.85 -6.91 -7.97
CA THR A 180 -6.75 -6.25 -7.26
C THR A 180 -5.40 -6.78 -7.73
N VAL A 181 -5.26 -8.10 -7.90
CA VAL A 181 -4.06 -8.73 -8.46
C VAL A 181 -3.83 -8.24 -9.89
N ALA A 182 -4.86 -8.28 -10.74
CA ALA A 182 -4.77 -7.84 -12.13
C ALA A 182 -4.32 -6.36 -12.22
N CYS A 183 -4.92 -5.46 -11.42
CA CYS A 183 -4.51 -4.06 -11.35
C CYS A 183 -3.06 -3.89 -10.90
N ALA A 184 -2.66 -4.56 -9.82
CA ALA A 184 -1.35 -4.41 -9.22
C ALA A 184 -0.21 -4.99 -10.09
N THR A 185 -0.51 -5.92 -11.01
CA THR A 185 0.50 -6.61 -11.81
C THR A 185 0.50 -6.23 -13.29
N ASP A 186 -0.37 -5.33 -13.71
CA ASP A 186 -0.47 -4.91 -15.11
C ASP A 186 0.78 -4.15 -15.56
N GLU A 187 1.45 -4.68 -16.58
CA GLU A 187 2.67 -4.09 -17.11
C GLU A 187 2.43 -2.76 -17.84
N SER A 188 1.27 -2.58 -18.46
CA SER A 188 0.95 -1.35 -19.19
C SER A 188 0.78 -0.18 -18.23
N ALA A 189 0.09 -0.41 -17.11
CA ALA A 189 -0.04 0.55 -16.02
C ALA A 189 1.31 0.86 -15.36
N THR A 190 2.14 -0.16 -15.12
CA THR A 190 3.53 0.01 -14.64
C THR A 190 4.31 0.95 -15.55
N LYS A 191 4.36 0.65 -16.85
CA LYS A 191 5.08 1.46 -17.86
C LYS A 191 4.52 2.89 -17.91
N ARG A 192 3.21 3.05 -17.79
CA ARG A 192 2.53 4.35 -17.79
C ARG A 192 2.93 5.19 -16.57
N LEU A 193 2.82 4.67 -15.37
CA LEU A 193 3.17 5.38 -14.13
C LEU A 193 4.66 5.77 -14.09
N ILE A 194 5.56 4.86 -14.47
CA ILE A 194 7.00 5.16 -14.53
C ILE A 194 7.29 6.25 -15.56
N ARG A 195 6.69 6.17 -16.75
CA ARG A 195 6.83 7.20 -17.77
C ARG A 195 6.35 8.55 -17.28
N ASP A 196 5.16 8.60 -16.70
CA ASP A 196 4.56 9.84 -16.22
C ASP A 196 5.40 10.45 -15.09
N ARG A 197 5.90 9.64 -14.13
CA ARG A 197 6.87 10.08 -13.13
C ARG A 197 8.13 10.70 -13.76
N ASN A 198 8.71 10.03 -14.76
CA ASN A 198 9.92 10.53 -15.43
C ASN A 198 9.67 11.83 -16.17
N LEU A 199 8.53 11.97 -16.85
CA LEU A 199 8.12 13.22 -17.50
C LEU A 199 7.98 14.36 -16.48
N MET A 200 7.36 14.10 -15.31
CA MET A 200 7.22 15.09 -14.25
C MET A 200 8.58 15.44 -13.62
N THR A 201 9.48 14.46 -13.47
CA THR A 201 10.87 14.71 -13.03
C THR A 201 11.57 15.68 -13.97
N MET A 202 11.49 15.47 -15.28
CA MET A 202 12.11 16.35 -16.25
C MET A 202 11.46 17.74 -16.29
N LYS A 203 10.13 17.79 -16.33
CA LYS A 203 9.36 19.03 -16.44
C LYS A 203 9.54 19.95 -15.24
N TYR A 204 9.47 19.38 -14.05
CA TYR A 204 9.47 20.13 -12.80
C TYR A 204 10.79 20.00 -11.99
N LYS A 205 11.78 19.27 -12.52
CA LYS A 205 13.06 18.99 -11.84
C LYS A 205 12.83 18.45 -10.41
N LEU A 206 11.97 17.40 -10.32
CA LEU A 206 11.59 16.81 -9.05
C LEU A 206 12.69 15.86 -8.53
N HIS A 207 13.07 16.03 -7.27
CA HIS A 207 14.12 15.22 -6.61
C HIS A 207 13.62 14.52 -5.36
N ALA A 208 12.49 14.96 -4.80
CA ALA A 208 11.95 14.45 -3.55
C ALA A 208 10.41 14.48 -3.54
N THR A 209 9.82 13.71 -2.61
CA THR A 209 8.39 13.77 -2.28
C THR A 209 8.22 14.06 -0.79
N PRO A 210 7.17 14.79 -0.41
CA PRO A 210 6.29 15.51 -1.30
C PRO A 210 6.97 16.75 -1.89
N THR A 211 6.64 17.08 -3.13
CA THR A 211 6.94 18.38 -3.73
C THR A 211 5.63 19.05 -4.11
N LEU A 212 5.46 20.30 -3.74
CA LEU A 212 4.29 21.10 -4.06
C LEU A 212 4.68 22.22 -5.00
N ILE A 213 3.91 22.38 -6.09
CA ILE A 213 4.11 23.46 -7.07
C ILE A 213 2.85 24.29 -7.10
N PHE A 214 3.03 25.56 -6.78
CA PHE A 214 1.97 26.56 -6.77
C PHE A 214 2.09 27.44 -8.01
N THR A 215 1.04 27.54 -8.80
CA THR A 215 1.01 28.37 -10.03
C THR A 215 -0.17 29.33 -9.97
N LEU A 216 0.12 30.63 -10.07
CA LEU A 216 -0.87 31.71 -10.13
C LEU A 216 -0.49 32.68 -11.24
N GLY A 217 -1.37 32.86 -12.23
CA GLY A 217 -1.14 33.82 -13.32
C GLY A 217 0.15 33.59 -14.11
N GLY A 218 0.61 32.35 -14.21
CA GLY A 218 1.87 32.00 -14.89
C GLY A 218 3.12 32.07 -13.98
N VAL A 219 3.01 32.65 -12.81
CA VAL A 219 4.10 32.65 -11.81
C VAL A 219 4.06 31.33 -11.04
N THR A 220 5.22 30.71 -10.86
CA THR A 220 5.32 29.40 -10.23
C THR A 220 6.30 29.43 -9.05
N GLU A 221 5.87 28.92 -7.91
CA GLU A 221 6.69 28.74 -6.70
C GLU A 221 6.66 27.28 -6.26
N ARG A 222 7.70 26.86 -5.53
CA ARG A 222 7.86 25.45 -5.11
C ARG A 222 8.12 25.37 -3.59
N ILE A 223 7.56 24.33 -2.98
CA ILE A 223 7.98 23.85 -1.65
C ILE A 223 8.31 22.36 -1.77
N GLU A 224 9.46 21.95 -1.24
CA GLU A 224 9.83 20.55 -1.05
C GLU A 224 9.64 20.17 0.42
N GLY A 225 9.15 18.95 0.67
CA GLY A 225 8.76 18.49 1.99
C GLY A 225 7.31 18.81 2.34
N ALA A 226 6.94 18.57 3.61
CA ALA A 226 5.59 18.75 4.13
C ALA A 226 5.48 20.09 4.90
N PRO A 227 5.14 21.20 4.22
CA PRO A 227 4.94 22.49 4.89
C PRO A 227 3.69 22.45 5.77
N ASP A 228 3.66 23.32 6.77
CA ASP A 228 2.45 23.65 7.49
C ASP A 228 1.57 24.67 6.75
N GLY A 229 0.38 24.93 7.28
CA GLY A 229 -0.55 25.89 6.66
C GLY A 229 0.01 27.32 6.62
N GLN A 230 0.78 27.75 7.62
CA GLN A 230 1.35 29.11 7.68
C GLN A 230 2.39 29.34 6.60
N ALA A 231 3.25 28.35 6.37
CA ALA A 231 4.25 28.40 5.31
C ALA A 231 3.58 28.49 3.92
N VAL A 232 2.49 27.75 3.75
CA VAL A 232 1.70 27.80 2.50
C VAL A 232 0.99 29.13 2.33
N ASP A 233 0.39 29.69 3.38
CA ASP A 233 -0.25 31.00 3.34
C ASP A 233 0.74 32.10 2.94
N ALA A 234 1.91 32.10 3.58
CA ALA A 234 2.97 33.08 3.26
C ALA A 234 3.43 32.98 1.78
N LEU A 235 3.53 31.76 1.23
CA LEU A 235 3.88 31.56 -0.17
C LEU A 235 2.77 32.06 -1.11
N ILE A 236 1.52 31.74 -0.81
CA ILE A 236 0.37 32.18 -1.61
C ILE A 236 0.25 33.70 -1.60
N ASP A 237 0.49 34.34 -0.46
CA ASP A 237 0.50 35.81 -0.35
C ASP A 237 1.64 36.44 -1.13
N LYS A 238 2.82 35.81 -1.13
CA LYS A 238 3.94 36.22 -2.01
C LYS A 238 3.54 36.13 -3.47
N LEU A 239 2.94 35.01 -3.91
CA LEU A 239 2.46 34.83 -5.30
C LEU A 239 1.44 35.90 -5.69
N LYS A 240 0.47 36.18 -4.82
CA LYS A 240 -0.55 37.21 -5.07
C LYS A 240 0.05 38.62 -5.24
N LYS A 241 1.12 38.93 -4.52
CA LYS A 241 1.85 40.22 -4.64
C LYS A 241 2.64 40.31 -5.95
N THR A 242 3.22 39.19 -6.39
CA THR A 242 4.01 39.13 -7.63
C THR A 242 3.14 39.14 -8.89
N TYR A 243 1.91 38.62 -8.81
CA TYR A 243 0.97 38.54 -9.92
C TYR A 243 0.20 39.86 -10.18
N LYS A 244 0.15 40.76 -9.21
CA LYS A 244 -0.46 42.09 -9.40
C LYS A 244 0.36 42.99 -10.33
#